data_343ed3118718831f69d86a850fd3a39f
#
_entry.id   343ed3118718831f69d86a850fd3a39f
#
_cell.length_a   1.000
_cell.length_b   1.000
_cell.length_c   1.000
_cell.angle_alpha   90.00
_cell.angle_beta   90.00
_cell.angle_gamma   90.00
#
_symmetry.space_group_name_H-M   'P 1'
#
loop_
_entity.id
_entity.type
_entity.pdbx_description
1 polymer ?
#
loop_
_entity_poly.entity_id
_entity_poly.type
_entity_poly.pdbx_seq_one_letter_code
_entity_poly.pdbx_strand_id
1 'polypeptide(L)'
;IIEKTIFSDIPFFVPSIVDNNFRLLNAVMDFLAHSKIPQLAIRSLCTEWGIGALKLYKLLFVMEHVGLIRIIRRQKDFKANSAGEKVFLYDPTMYSALHGDIGNIREAFVAGVFVDAGFRVFAPKNENECDFILEPPMRYSSAGRKAWKIEVGGKNKSPKKADIVVRDDIDLPGKNSIPMWLLGFGS
;
A
#
# COMPACT_ATOMS: atom_id res chain seq x y z
N ILE A 1 -12.70 3.10 -15.46
CA ILE A 1 -11.86 1.91 -15.20
C ILE A 1 -12.33 1.23 -13.92
N ILE A 2 -12.31 1.90 -12.75
CA ILE A 2 -12.68 1.32 -11.45
C ILE A 2 -14.04 0.64 -11.48
N GLU A 3 -15.08 1.30 -11.98
CA GLU A 3 -16.44 0.73 -12.09
C GLU A 3 -16.46 -0.54 -12.94
N LYS A 4 -15.78 -0.55 -14.09
CA LYS A 4 -15.69 -1.76 -14.92
C LYS A 4 -15.03 -2.91 -14.18
N THR A 5 -13.91 -2.67 -13.52
CA THR A 5 -13.21 -3.69 -12.75
C THR A 5 -14.09 -4.24 -11.64
N ILE A 6 -14.79 -3.37 -10.91
CA ILE A 6 -15.66 -3.76 -9.81
C ILE A 6 -16.88 -4.54 -10.30
N PHE A 7 -17.61 -4.01 -11.29
CA PHE A 7 -18.91 -4.55 -11.67
C PHE A 7 -18.88 -5.59 -12.78
N SER A 8 -17.77 -5.70 -13.51
CA SER A 8 -17.63 -6.63 -14.63
C SER A 8 -16.52 -7.65 -14.38
N ASP A 9 -15.28 -7.17 -14.17
CA ASP A 9 -14.12 -8.05 -14.20
C ASP A 9 -14.05 -8.93 -12.93
N ILE A 10 -14.29 -8.37 -11.74
CA ILE A 10 -14.26 -9.15 -10.49
C ILE A 10 -15.34 -10.25 -10.46
N PRO A 11 -16.63 -9.98 -10.77
CA PRO A 11 -17.65 -11.03 -10.82
C PRO A 11 -17.37 -12.11 -11.85
N PHE A 12 -16.75 -11.75 -12.97
CA PHE A 12 -16.37 -12.72 -14.00
C PHE A 12 -15.32 -13.71 -13.47
N PHE A 13 -14.31 -13.22 -12.77
CA PHE A 13 -13.24 -14.07 -12.21
C PHE A 13 -13.60 -14.71 -10.88
N VAL A 14 -14.51 -14.12 -10.11
CA VAL A 14 -14.91 -14.58 -8.79
C VAL A 14 -16.44 -14.59 -8.66
N PRO A 15 -17.12 -15.61 -9.21
CA PRO A 15 -18.58 -15.70 -9.22
C PRO A 15 -19.25 -15.69 -7.84
N SER A 16 -18.49 -15.95 -6.76
CA SER A 16 -18.99 -15.87 -5.37
C SER A 16 -19.15 -14.45 -4.85
N ILE A 17 -18.70 -13.43 -5.61
CA ILE A 17 -18.94 -12.03 -5.31
C ILE A 17 -20.28 -11.63 -5.88
N VAL A 18 -21.32 -11.66 -5.04
CA VAL A 18 -22.70 -11.23 -5.35
C VAL A 18 -22.96 -9.82 -4.82
N ASP A 19 -24.10 -9.21 -5.18
CA ASP A 19 -24.44 -7.79 -4.97
C ASP A 19 -24.04 -7.15 -3.62
N ASN A 20 -24.19 -7.87 -2.51
CA ASN A 20 -23.77 -7.36 -1.19
C ASN A 20 -22.25 -7.16 -1.06
N ASN A 21 -21.45 -7.82 -1.89
CA ASN A 21 -19.99 -7.69 -1.85
C ASN A 21 -19.51 -6.46 -2.62
N PHE A 22 -20.27 -5.94 -3.60
CA PHE A 22 -19.95 -4.69 -4.27
C PHE A 22 -19.99 -3.49 -3.33
N ARG A 23 -21.00 -3.43 -2.47
CA ARG A 23 -21.08 -2.38 -1.44
C ARG A 23 -19.89 -2.46 -0.48
N LEU A 24 -19.53 -3.67 -0.10
CA LEU A 24 -18.39 -3.89 0.78
C LEU A 24 -17.06 -3.54 0.10
N LEU A 25 -16.93 -3.85 -1.17
CA LEU A 25 -15.76 -3.53 -1.98
C LEU A 25 -15.57 -2.01 -2.08
N ASN A 26 -16.64 -1.29 -2.41
CA ASN A 26 -16.65 0.17 -2.42
C ASN A 26 -16.33 0.75 -1.03
N ALA A 27 -16.89 0.18 0.04
CA ALA A 27 -16.60 0.62 1.41
C ALA A 27 -15.11 0.44 1.78
N VAL A 28 -14.47 -0.65 1.34
CA VAL A 28 -13.02 -0.85 1.53
C VAL A 28 -12.24 0.20 0.76
N MET A 29 -12.57 0.46 -0.50
CA MET A 29 -11.86 1.44 -1.32
C MET A 29 -12.01 2.85 -0.77
N ASP A 30 -13.22 3.23 -0.39
CA ASP A 30 -13.51 4.54 0.21
C ASP A 30 -12.79 4.71 1.55
N PHE A 31 -12.84 3.70 2.40
CA PHE A 31 -12.08 3.68 3.66
C PHE A 31 -10.59 3.89 3.43
N LEU A 32 -9.99 3.15 2.48
CA LEU A 32 -8.55 3.28 2.18
C LEU A 32 -8.21 4.64 1.57
N ALA A 33 -9.10 5.22 0.77
CA ALA A 33 -8.88 6.54 0.19
C ALA A 33 -8.81 7.64 1.26
N HIS A 34 -9.69 7.58 2.28
CA HIS A 34 -9.85 8.65 3.27
C HIS A 34 -9.20 8.38 4.63
N SER A 35 -8.73 7.15 4.87
CA SER A 35 -8.06 6.81 6.15
C SER A 35 -6.73 7.54 6.27
N LYS A 36 -6.49 8.20 7.42
CA LYS A 36 -5.20 8.82 7.73
C LYS A 36 -4.08 7.81 7.96
N ILE A 37 -4.43 6.59 8.31
CA ILE A 37 -3.50 5.49 8.54
C ILE A 37 -3.96 4.35 7.64
N PRO A 38 -3.13 3.88 6.70
CA PRO A 38 -3.50 2.85 5.75
C PRO A 38 -3.48 1.45 6.41
N GLN A 39 -4.16 1.32 7.55
CA GLN A 39 -4.28 0.08 8.31
C GLN A 39 -5.74 -0.33 8.44
N LEU A 40 -6.03 -1.60 8.24
CA LEU A 40 -7.37 -2.15 8.40
C LEU A 40 -7.54 -2.75 9.80
N ALA A 41 -8.23 -2.04 10.67
CA ALA A 41 -8.67 -2.55 11.97
C ALA A 41 -9.81 -3.57 11.77
N ILE A 42 -9.48 -4.79 11.37
CA ILE A 42 -10.42 -5.83 10.93
C ILE A 42 -11.62 -6.01 11.88
N ARG A 43 -11.37 -6.05 13.20
CA ARG A 43 -12.47 -6.22 14.18
C ARG A 43 -13.44 -5.05 14.16
N SER A 44 -12.92 -3.84 14.13
CA SER A 44 -13.71 -2.60 14.10
C SER A 44 -14.56 -2.53 12.84
N LEU A 45 -13.92 -2.73 11.69
CA LEU A 45 -14.58 -2.71 10.38
C LEU A 45 -15.65 -3.82 10.25
N CYS A 46 -15.38 -5.01 10.77
CA CYS A 46 -16.38 -6.09 10.77
C CYS A 46 -17.61 -5.73 11.60
N THR A 47 -17.43 -5.07 12.74
CA THR A 47 -18.55 -4.61 13.59
C THR A 47 -19.31 -3.51 12.88
N GLU A 48 -18.64 -2.51 12.34
CA GLU A 48 -19.24 -1.38 11.64
C GLU A 48 -20.01 -1.80 10.39
N TRP A 49 -19.46 -2.72 9.60
CA TRP A 49 -20.06 -3.17 8.35
C TRP A 49 -20.97 -4.40 8.49
N GLY A 50 -21.12 -4.92 9.70
CA GLY A 50 -22.00 -6.06 9.97
C GLY A 50 -21.59 -7.36 9.29
N ILE A 51 -20.27 -7.62 9.16
CA ILE A 51 -19.73 -8.78 8.45
C ILE A 51 -18.78 -9.60 9.33
N GLY A 52 -18.63 -10.88 8.98
CA GLY A 52 -17.65 -11.75 9.62
C GLY A 52 -16.21 -11.52 9.09
N ALA A 53 -15.22 -11.64 9.98
CA ALA A 53 -13.80 -11.44 9.64
C ALA A 53 -13.32 -12.32 8.46
N LEU A 54 -13.77 -13.57 8.39
CA LEU A 54 -13.42 -14.48 7.29
C LEU A 54 -13.87 -13.93 5.93
N LYS A 55 -15.07 -13.32 5.88
CA LYS A 55 -15.60 -12.71 4.65
C LYS A 55 -14.73 -11.53 4.23
N LEU A 56 -14.34 -10.67 5.17
CA LEU A 56 -13.47 -9.53 4.90
C LEU A 56 -12.08 -9.98 4.39
N TYR A 57 -11.46 -10.98 5.04
CA TYR A 57 -10.18 -11.53 4.57
C TYR A 57 -10.25 -12.10 3.16
N LYS A 58 -11.31 -12.85 2.84
CA LYS A 58 -11.52 -13.36 1.47
C LYS A 58 -11.67 -12.23 0.46
N LEU A 59 -12.40 -11.18 0.80
CA LEU A 59 -12.53 -10.02 -0.08
C LEU A 59 -11.19 -9.32 -0.31
N LEU A 60 -10.43 -9.05 0.75
CA LEU A 60 -9.10 -8.43 0.64
C LEU A 60 -8.15 -9.29 -0.21
N PHE A 61 -8.18 -10.60 -0.04
CA PHE A 61 -7.40 -11.52 -0.87
C PHE A 61 -7.75 -11.38 -2.37
N VAL A 62 -9.04 -11.33 -2.70
CA VAL A 62 -9.49 -11.12 -4.08
C VAL A 62 -9.07 -9.76 -4.60
N MET A 63 -9.28 -8.70 -3.83
CA MET A 63 -8.89 -7.33 -4.21
C MET A 63 -7.38 -7.20 -4.47
N GLU A 64 -6.55 -7.85 -3.65
CA GLU A 64 -5.10 -7.91 -3.86
C GLU A 64 -4.77 -8.67 -5.15
N HIS A 65 -5.41 -9.81 -5.37
CA HIS A 65 -5.14 -10.68 -6.53
C HIS A 65 -5.54 -10.03 -7.87
N VAL A 66 -6.61 -9.25 -7.90
CA VAL A 66 -7.05 -8.53 -9.12
C VAL A 66 -6.41 -7.15 -9.26
N GLY A 67 -5.48 -6.76 -8.39
CA GLY A 67 -4.76 -5.50 -8.49
C GLY A 67 -5.60 -4.26 -8.14
N LEU A 68 -6.56 -4.36 -7.24
CA LEU A 68 -7.28 -3.19 -6.70
C LEU A 68 -6.59 -2.62 -5.46
N ILE A 69 -5.96 -3.48 -4.66
CA ILE A 69 -5.22 -3.07 -3.48
C ILE A 69 -3.84 -3.72 -3.46
N ARG A 70 -2.93 -3.10 -2.71
CA ARG A 70 -1.61 -3.63 -2.41
C ARG A 70 -1.47 -3.77 -0.90
N ILE A 71 -1.13 -4.96 -0.43
CA ILE A 71 -0.96 -5.25 1.00
C ILE A 71 0.53 -5.33 1.33
N ILE A 72 1.00 -4.43 2.18
CA ILE A 72 2.37 -4.42 2.69
C ILE A 72 2.38 -5.10 4.06
N ARG A 73 3.15 -6.19 4.17
CA ARG A 73 3.25 -7.02 5.36
C ARG A 73 4.54 -6.71 6.11
N ARG A 74 4.61 -7.09 7.39
CA ARG A 74 5.89 -7.12 8.12
C ARG A 74 6.77 -8.25 7.61
N GLN A 75 8.08 -8.09 7.79
CA GLN A 75 8.99 -9.23 7.65
C GLN A 75 8.53 -10.39 8.55
N LYS A 76 8.55 -11.62 8.04
CA LYS A 76 8.14 -12.82 8.78
C LYS A 76 6.66 -12.82 9.24
N ASP A 77 5.78 -12.10 8.54
CA ASP A 77 4.33 -12.30 8.71
C ASP A 77 3.89 -13.54 7.92
N PHE A 78 3.79 -14.68 8.64
CA PHE A 78 3.40 -15.97 8.08
C PHE A 78 1.92 -16.31 8.36
N LYS A 79 1.12 -15.34 8.81
CA LYS A 79 -0.29 -15.60 9.12
C LYS A 79 -1.07 -15.86 7.82
N ALA A 80 -1.80 -16.98 7.80
CA ALA A 80 -2.63 -17.34 6.65
C ALA A 80 -3.73 -16.30 6.36
N ASN A 81 -4.25 -15.65 7.42
CA ASN A 81 -5.24 -14.58 7.32
C ASN A 81 -4.63 -13.30 7.91
N SER A 82 -4.00 -12.51 7.08
CA SER A 82 -3.43 -11.22 7.47
C SER A 82 -3.94 -10.15 6.52
N ALA A 83 -4.43 -9.04 7.08
CA ALA A 83 -4.69 -7.82 6.30
C ALA A 83 -3.41 -7.04 6.03
N GLY A 84 -2.26 -7.54 6.51
CA GLY A 84 -1.01 -6.82 6.49
C GLY A 84 -0.98 -5.67 7.51
N GLU A 85 0.06 -4.86 7.42
CA GLU A 85 0.25 -3.71 8.30
C GLU A 85 -0.14 -2.39 7.62
N LYS A 86 0.04 -2.32 6.29
CA LYS A 86 -0.41 -1.21 5.46
C LYS A 86 -1.13 -1.75 4.23
N VAL A 87 -2.24 -1.13 3.90
CA VAL A 87 -3.05 -1.49 2.73
C VAL A 87 -3.29 -0.23 1.91
N PHE A 88 -2.90 -0.26 0.65
CA PHE A 88 -3.05 0.86 -0.27
C PHE A 88 -3.96 0.48 -1.44
N LEU A 89 -4.61 1.46 -2.05
CA LEU A 89 -5.11 1.30 -3.41
C LEU A 89 -3.93 1.01 -4.32
N TYR A 90 -4.08 0.06 -5.23
CA TYR A 90 -2.97 -0.44 -6.05
C TYR A 90 -2.37 0.64 -6.93
N ASP A 91 -3.23 1.41 -7.62
CA ASP A 91 -2.85 2.54 -8.44
C ASP A 91 -3.06 3.85 -7.66
N PRO A 92 -2.02 4.66 -7.45
CA PRO A 92 -2.14 5.94 -6.76
C PRO A 92 -3.16 6.91 -7.38
N THR A 93 -3.46 6.79 -8.68
CA THR A 93 -4.46 7.63 -9.35
C THR A 93 -5.89 7.37 -8.85
N MET A 94 -6.14 6.19 -8.30
CA MET A 94 -7.44 5.86 -7.68
C MET A 94 -7.74 6.77 -6.48
N TYR A 95 -6.73 7.17 -5.70
CA TYR A 95 -6.91 8.13 -4.61
C TYR A 95 -7.39 9.48 -5.12
N SER A 96 -6.80 9.96 -6.23
CA SER A 96 -7.22 11.22 -6.84
C SER A 96 -8.67 11.15 -7.34
N ALA A 97 -9.07 10.03 -7.93
CA ALA A 97 -10.44 9.81 -8.39
C ALA A 97 -11.46 9.72 -7.24
N LEU A 98 -11.02 9.29 -6.06
CA LEU A 98 -11.83 9.16 -4.85
C LEU A 98 -11.65 10.34 -3.88
N HIS A 99 -10.93 11.41 -4.28
CA HIS A 99 -10.60 12.57 -3.42
C HIS A 99 -9.88 12.18 -2.12
N GLY A 100 -8.98 11.20 -2.20
CA GLY A 100 -8.29 10.61 -1.07
C GLY A 100 -7.13 11.44 -0.51
N ASP A 101 -6.53 10.93 0.57
CA ASP A 101 -5.44 11.59 1.30
C ASP A 101 -4.13 11.60 0.49
N ILE A 102 -3.46 12.75 0.43
CA ILE A 102 -2.20 12.94 -0.29
C ILE A 102 -1.04 12.12 0.30
N GLY A 103 -1.04 11.88 1.59
CA GLY A 103 -0.05 11.04 2.27
C GLY A 103 -0.13 9.61 1.77
N ASN A 104 -1.34 9.07 1.66
CA ASN A 104 -1.59 7.73 1.13
C ASN A 104 -1.19 7.62 -0.36
N ILE A 105 -1.44 8.67 -1.15
CA ILE A 105 -0.99 8.72 -2.56
C ILE A 105 0.53 8.56 -2.65
N ARG A 106 1.27 9.33 -1.84
CA ARG A 106 2.73 9.30 -1.80
C ARG A 106 3.26 7.92 -1.39
N GLU A 107 2.72 7.37 -0.29
CA GLU A 107 3.14 6.06 0.19
C GLU A 107 2.78 4.94 -0.79
N ALA A 108 1.57 4.97 -1.38
CA ALA A 108 1.15 4.00 -2.39
C ALA A 108 2.04 4.03 -3.64
N PHE A 109 2.38 5.23 -4.12
CA PHE A 109 3.29 5.41 -5.26
C PHE A 109 4.68 4.82 -4.96
N VAL A 110 5.28 5.21 -3.84
CA VAL A 110 6.62 4.73 -3.46
C VAL A 110 6.65 3.21 -3.27
N ALA A 111 5.66 2.66 -2.56
CA ALA A 111 5.55 1.21 -2.39
C ALA A 111 5.40 0.49 -3.74
N GLY A 112 4.58 1.05 -4.64
CA GLY A 112 4.37 0.53 -5.99
C GLY A 112 5.66 0.45 -6.77
N VAL A 113 6.33 1.56 -6.95
CA VAL A 113 7.59 1.64 -7.73
C VAL A 113 8.63 0.64 -7.22
N PHE A 114 8.83 0.54 -5.91
CA PHE A 114 9.82 -0.39 -5.38
C PHE A 114 9.42 -1.86 -5.56
N VAL A 115 8.14 -2.21 -5.40
CA VAL A 115 7.66 -3.57 -5.68
C VAL A 115 7.85 -3.92 -7.15
N ASP A 116 7.47 -3.01 -8.06
CA ASP A 116 7.56 -3.22 -9.50
C ASP A 116 9.02 -3.29 -9.98
N ALA A 117 9.94 -2.58 -9.31
CA ALA A 117 11.39 -2.71 -9.50
C ALA A 117 11.99 -4.00 -8.89
N GLY A 118 11.18 -4.87 -8.28
CA GLY A 118 11.57 -6.16 -7.72
C GLY A 118 12.15 -6.11 -6.31
N PHE A 119 12.00 -5.00 -5.59
CA PHE A 119 12.32 -4.94 -4.17
C PHE A 119 11.26 -5.67 -3.35
N ARG A 120 11.68 -6.28 -2.24
CA ARG A 120 10.75 -6.68 -1.20
C ARG A 120 10.48 -5.50 -0.28
N VAL A 121 9.20 -5.09 -0.21
CA VAL A 121 8.75 -3.95 0.59
C VAL A 121 8.01 -4.46 1.82
N PHE A 122 8.44 -3.99 2.99
CA PHE A 122 7.86 -4.40 4.27
C PHE A 122 7.46 -3.19 5.10
N ALA A 123 6.42 -3.35 5.92
CA ALA A 123 6.10 -2.42 6.97
C ALA A 123 7.07 -2.60 8.17
N PRO A 124 7.48 -1.51 8.84
CA PRO A 124 8.28 -1.58 10.04
C PRO A 124 7.50 -2.17 11.21
N LYS A 125 8.20 -2.65 12.23
CA LYS A 125 7.57 -3.07 13.49
C LYS A 125 6.98 -1.88 14.27
N ASN A 126 7.62 -0.73 14.14
CA ASN A 126 7.23 0.51 14.80
C ASN A 126 7.17 1.62 13.73
N GLU A 127 6.01 2.21 13.55
CA GLU A 127 5.76 3.28 12.59
C GLU A 127 6.57 4.57 12.88
N ASN A 128 7.05 4.72 14.12
CA ASN A 128 7.94 5.84 14.47
C ASN A 128 9.37 5.67 13.90
N GLU A 129 9.70 4.55 13.27
CA GLU A 129 11.01 4.33 12.68
C GLU A 129 11.12 4.78 11.24
N CYS A 130 10.16 4.42 10.42
CA CYS A 130 10.09 4.72 8.99
C CYS A 130 8.72 4.30 8.43
N ASP A 131 8.45 4.60 7.18
CA ASP A 131 7.24 4.15 6.50
C ASP A 131 7.40 2.77 5.88
N PHE A 132 8.60 2.45 5.33
CA PHE A 132 8.90 1.16 4.70
C PHE A 132 10.30 0.66 5.00
N ILE A 133 10.46 -0.67 4.94
CA ILE A 133 11.75 -1.35 4.90
C ILE A 133 11.87 -2.01 3.53
N LEU A 134 12.93 -1.66 2.78
CA LEU A 134 13.20 -2.19 1.45
C LEU A 134 14.35 -3.19 1.49
N GLU A 135 14.13 -4.38 0.97
CA GLU A 135 15.19 -5.34 0.69
C GLU A 135 15.44 -5.41 -0.81
N PRO A 136 16.68 -5.27 -1.27
CA PRO A 136 17.00 -5.26 -2.68
C PRO A 136 16.72 -6.61 -3.35
N PRO A 137 16.44 -6.64 -4.66
CA PRO A 137 16.38 -7.88 -5.44
C PRO A 137 17.66 -8.69 -5.30
N MET A 138 17.57 -10.03 -5.40
CA MET A 138 18.74 -10.93 -5.27
C MET A 138 19.91 -10.55 -6.20
N ARG A 139 19.61 -10.04 -7.41
CA ARG A 139 20.62 -9.56 -8.37
C ARG A 139 21.52 -8.44 -7.84
N TYR A 140 21.09 -7.72 -6.81
CA TYR A 140 21.85 -6.67 -6.15
C TYR A 140 22.34 -7.07 -4.75
N SER A 141 21.99 -8.27 -4.29
CA SER A 141 22.30 -8.75 -2.94
C SER A 141 23.75 -9.21 -2.76
N SER A 142 24.49 -9.47 -3.86
CA SER A 142 25.89 -9.91 -3.84
C SER A 142 26.85 -8.91 -3.17
N ALA A 143 26.41 -7.71 -2.88
CA ALA A 143 27.19 -6.66 -2.20
C ALA A 143 26.96 -6.61 -0.68
N GLY A 144 26.32 -7.61 -0.06
CA GLY A 144 26.04 -7.64 1.39
C GLY A 144 25.18 -6.48 1.88
N ARG A 145 24.35 -5.91 1.01
CA ARG A 145 23.55 -4.73 1.34
C ARG A 145 22.46 -5.07 2.33
N LYS A 146 22.45 -4.32 3.42
CA LYS A 146 21.35 -4.23 4.38
C LYS A 146 20.08 -3.70 3.70
N ALA A 147 18.93 -4.07 4.30
CA ALA A 147 17.68 -3.40 4.01
C ALA A 147 17.79 -1.88 4.28
N TRP A 148 17.07 -1.08 3.50
CA TRP A 148 16.96 0.36 3.69
C TRP A 148 15.65 0.73 4.37
N LYS A 149 15.73 1.69 5.29
CA LYS A 149 14.56 2.32 5.90
C LYS A 149 14.18 3.56 5.10
N ILE A 150 12.96 3.61 4.62
CA ILE A 150 12.44 4.69 3.80
C ILE A 150 11.34 5.44 4.56
N GLU A 151 11.44 6.76 4.57
CA GLU A 151 10.39 7.68 4.98
C GLU A 151 9.83 8.38 3.75
N VAL A 152 8.52 8.62 3.71
CA VAL A 152 7.83 9.21 2.56
C VAL A 152 7.06 10.44 3.01
N GLY A 153 7.15 11.55 2.28
CA GLY A 153 6.33 12.72 2.61
C GLY A 153 6.72 13.98 1.89
N GLY A 154 6.13 15.09 2.33
CA GLY A 154 6.41 16.43 1.85
C GLY A 154 7.48 17.15 2.68
N LYS A 155 7.61 18.47 2.47
CA LYS A 155 8.65 19.37 2.99
C LYS A 155 8.87 19.27 4.50
N ASN A 156 7.79 19.16 5.24
CA ASN A 156 7.83 19.19 6.70
C ASN A 156 7.93 17.77 7.32
N LYS A 157 8.08 16.74 6.51
CA LYS A 157 8.17 15.36 7.02
C LYS A 157 9.49 15.17 7.76
N SER A 158 9.41 14.76 9.02
CA SER A 158 10.57 14.37 9.81
C SER A 158 11.22 13.10 9.22
N PRO A 159 12.54 13.03 9.11
CA PRO A 159 13.21 11.84 8.62
C PRO A 159 13.12 10.64 9.55
N LYS A 160 12.61 10.80 10.77
CA LYS A 160 12.60 9.76 11.81
C LYS A 160 13.97 9.05 11.90
N LYS A 161 13.98 7.69 11.78
CA LYS A 161 15.19 6.86 11.73
C LYS A 161 15.41 6.27 10.34
N ALA A 162 14.90 6.92 9.29
CA ALA A 162 15.04 6.47 7.92
C ALA A 162 16.46 6.72 7.39
N ASP A 163 16.92 5.83 6.53
CA ASP A 163 18.17 5.99 5.78
C ASP A 163 17.98 6.99 4.64
N ILE A 164 16.78 6.98 4.03
CA ILE A 164 16.41 7.83 2.89
C ILE A 164 15.00 8.39 3.11
N VAL A 165 14.82 9.66 2.77
CA VAL A 165 13.51 10.31 2.74
C VAL A 165 13.12 10.57 1.27
N VAL A 166 11.99 10.03 0.84
CA VAL A 166 11.41 10.32 -0.49
C VAL A 166 10.45 11.50 -0.35
N ARG A 167 10.70 12.57 -1.11
CA ARG A 167 9.95 13.83 -1.02
C ARG A 167 9.38 14.23 -2.37
N ASP A 168 8.15 14.75 -2.37
CA ASP A 168 7.49 15.26 -3.58
C ASP A 168 7.68 16.76 -3.84
N ASP A 169 8.27 17.47 -2.89
CA ASP A 169 8.42 18.92 -2.88
C ASP A 169 9.87 19.40 -3.03
N ILE A 170 10.76 18.54 -3.49
CA ILE A 170 12.15 18.88 -3.80
C ILE A 170 12.49 18.54 -5.25
N ASP A 171 13.28 19.39 -5.88
CA ASP A 171 13.70 19.23 -7.28
C ASP A 171 15.02 18.49 -7.41
N LEU A 172 15.89 18.59 -6.41
CA LEU A 172 17.23 18.00 -6.45
C LEU A 172 17.46 17.06 -5.26
N PRO A 173 18.21 15.97 -5.47
CA PRO A 173 18.61 15.07 -4.39
C PRO A 173 19.44 15.78 -3.34
N GLY A 174 19.18 15.47 -2.07
CA GLY A 174 20.01 15.85 -0.93
C GLY A 174 20.84 14.68 -0.41
N LYS A 175 21.54 14.88 0.71
CA LYS A 175 22.42 13.84 1.30
C LYS A 175 21.64 12.55 1.61
N ASN A 176 20.42 12.67 2.17
CA ASN A 176 19.58 11.55 2.59
C ASN A 176 18.15 11.72 2.05
N SER A 177 17.94 12.54 1.04
CA SER A 177 16.61 12.77 0.44
C SER A 177 16.69 12.66 -1.07
N ILE A 178 15.65 12.06 -1.64
CA ILE A 178 15.50 11.93 -3.08
C ILE A 178 14.13 12.49 -3.49
N PRO A 179 14.08 13.24 -4.61
CA PRO A 179 12.82 13.68 -5.20
C PRO A 179 11.96 12.48 -5.59
N MET A 180 10.67 12.53 -5.28
CA MET A 180 9.75 11.45 -5.61
C MET A 180 9.63 11.24 -7.12
N TRP A 181 9.73 12.31 -7.92
CA TRP A 181 9.64 12.24 -9.38
C TRP A 181 10.78 11.41 -10.00
N LEU A 182 11.97 11.34 -9.36
CA LEU A 182 13.07 10.50 -9.83
C LEU A 182 12.72 9.01 -9.84
N LEU A 183 11.84 8.56 -8.95
CA LEU A 183 11.41 7.16 -8.91
C LEU A 183 10.61 6.77 -10.16
N GLY A 184 9.95 7.72 -10.81
CA GLY A 184 9.19 7.48 -12.04
C GLY A 184 10.07 7.19 -13.27
N PHE A 185 11.38 7.43 -13.21
CA PHE A 185 12.33 7.18 -14.31
C PHE A 185 13.19 5.93 -14.11
N GLY A 186 13.00 5.20 -13.02
CA GLY A 186 13.83 4.06 -12.64
C GLY A 186 13.24 2.68 -12.93
N SER A 187 12.13 2.62 -13.66
CA SER A 187 11.44 1.37 -14.03
C SER A 187 11.88 0.81 -15.36
#